data_fa97021daf612f9fb4747655bd731a3e
#
_entry.id   fa97021daf612f9fb4747655bd731a3e
#
_cell.length_a   1.000
_cell.length_b   1.000
_cell.length_c   1.000
_cell.angle_alpha   90.00
_cell.angle_beta   90.00
_cell.angle_gamma   90.00
#
_symmetry.space_group_name_H-M   'P 1'
#
loop_
_entity.id
_entity.type
_entity.pdbx_description
1 polymer ?
#
loop_
_entity_poly.entity_id
_entity_poly.type
_entity_poly.pdbx_seq_one_letter_code
_entity_poly.pdbx_strand_id
1 'polypeptide(L)'
;MDQNFQLPNINGWLVIDKPSGIGSTNIVNLVKKKVPSTKVGHGGTLDPDATGLLPIAIGEATKTIRFTENLLKTYEFTVTFGSCTDTDDSSGKIIGMSKKRPSIMSVRRALKKFKGEIQQLPPKLSAIKFNGRRAYNLFREGLEFQLSPRTVFISEIEIIERIDNENINLKIICGKGCYVRSLARDLGNELGCFAHAKNIRRTEYGPFNLKKCIHLDALEYFKDDDLEANIFTINILLKDYPNFECSIEDLNIISNGNPIKIIDMKNGDYNLAWTHYKNIPLAIGKIKNSVFYPFRVLNLYKNIIN
;
A
#
# COMPACT_ATOMS: atom_id res chain seq x y z
N MET A 1 -28.93 18.41 28.58
CA MET A 1 -29.54 17.49 27.60
C MET A 1 -28.42 17.14 26.62
N ASP A 2 -27.69 16.08 26.93
CA ASP A 2 -26.61 15.60 26.07
C ASP A 2 -27.26 14.94 24.83
N GLN A 3 -27.23 15.67 23.72
CA GLN A 3 -27.48 15.02 22.44
C GLN A 3 -26.30 14.05 22.23
N ASN A 4 -26.55 12.76 22.35
CA ASN A 4 -25.68 11.71 21.89
C ASN A 4 -25.48 11.92 20.38
N PHE A 5 -24.47 12.69 19.99
CA PHE A 5 -23.95 12.73 18.64
C PHE A 5 -23.36 11.33 18.38
N GLN A 6 -24.15 10.44 17.81
CA GLN A 6 -23.62 9.25 17.18
C GLN A 6 -22.78 9.72 15.98
N LEU A 7 -21.46 9.69 16.18
CA LEU A 7 -20.53 9.93 15.08
C LEU A 7 -20.87 8.97 13.92
N PRO A 8 -20.90 9.45 12.68
CA PRO A 8 -21.24 8.63 11.53
C PRO A 8 -20.32 7.40 11.50
N ASN A 9 -20.91 6.24 11.25
CA ASN A 9 -20.21 4.95 11.23
C ASN A 9 -19.43 4.82 9.91
N ILE A 10 -18.37 5.64 9.78
CA ILE A 10 -17.55 5.75 8.56
C ILE A 10 -16.82 4.44 8.32
N ASN A 11 -17.08 3.81 7.17
CA ASN A 11 -16.45 2.57 6.74
C ASN A 11 -16.00 2.68 5.29
N GLY A 12 -14.70 2.53 5.06
CA GLY A 12 -14.15 2.58 3.69
C GLY A 12 -12.68 2.95 3.65
N TRP A 13 -12.23 3.37 2.49
CA TRP A 13 -10.85 3.73 2.22
C TRP A 13 -10.72 5.22 1.98
N LEU A 14 -9.92 5.89 2.80
CA LEU A 14 -9.50 7.26 2.61
C LEU A 14 -8.10 7.25 1.99
N VAL A 15 -7.84 8.11 1.03
CA VAL A 15 -6.52 8.18 0.39
C VAL A 15 -5.88 9.53 0.69
N ILE A 16 -4.73 9.47 1.38
CA ILE A 16 -3.99 10.67 1.80
C ILE A 16 -2.78 10.87 0.89
N ASP A 17 -2.56 12.07 0.38
CA ASP A 17 -1.27 12.50 -0.17
C ASP A 17 -0.34 12.83 1.00
N LYS A 18 0.49 11.85 1.37
CA LYS A 18 1.40 11.96 2.50
C LYS A 18 2.53 12.95 2.19
N PRO A 19 2.73 14.00 2.96
CA PRO A 19 3.90 14.87 2.82
C PRO A 19 5.17 14.16 3.30
N SER A 20 6.34 14.75 2.99
CA SER A 20 7.64 14.35 3.54
C SER A 20 7.72 14.64 5.04
N GLY A 21 8.59 13.93 5.75
CA GLY A 21 8.91 14.18 7.16
C GLY A 21 7.98 13.50 8.18
N ILE A 22 6.88 12.85 7.74
CA ILE A 22 5.93 12.20 8.64
C ILE A 22 5.79 10.70 8.32
N GLY A 23 5.81 9.85 9.35
CA GLY A 23 5.65 8.41 9.19
C GLY A 23 4.20 7.99 8.93
N SER A 24 4.00 6.86 8.21
CA SER A 24 2.67 6.33 7.89
C SER A 24 1.78 6.08 9.12
N THR A 25 2.36 5.63 10.23
CA THR A 25 1.63 5.42 11.50
C THR A 25 1.12 6.74 12.09
N ASN A 26 1.87 7.83 11.94
CA ASN A 26 1.44 9.14 12.43
C ASN A 26 0.23 9.65 11.64
N ILE A 27 0.19 9.40 10.32
CA ILE A 27 -1.00 9.69 9.49
C ILE A 27 -2.22 8.91 9.99
N VAL A 28 -2.06 7.59 10.26
CA VAL A 28 -3.14 6.78 10.84
C VAL A 28 -3.65 7.39 12.15
N ASN A 29 -2.76 7.86 13.02
CA ASN A 29 -3.13 8.48 14.28
C ASN A 29 -3.89 9.81 14.09
N LEU A 30 -3.53 10.61 13.08
CA LEU A 30 -4.25 11.83 12.73
C LEU A 30 -5.66 11.52 12.22
N VAL A 31 -5.82 10.56 11.30
CA VAL A 31 -7.14 10.12 10.84
C VAL A 31 -7.96 9.55 12.00
N LYS A 32 -7.35 8.76 12.90
CA LYS A 32 -8.04 8.19 14.06
C LYS A 32 -8.62 9.24 15.00
N LYS A 33 -7.99 10.41 15.10
CA LYS A 33 -8.55 11.54 15.90
C LYS A 33 -9.85 12.09 15.28
N LYS A 34 -10.01 11.99 13.96
CA LYS A 34 -11.23 12.44 13.26
C LYS A 34 -12.37 11.41 13.32
N VAL A 35 -12.05 10.13 13.52
CA VAL A 35 -13.03 9.04 13.64
C VAL A 35 -12.81 8.25 14.93
N PRO A 36 -13.06 8.89 16.11
CA PRO A 36 -12.83 8.26 17.40
C PRO A 36 -13.65 6.96 17.53
N SER A 37 -13.13 6.03 18.33
CA SER A 37 -13.73 4.70 18.56
C SER A 37 -13.79 3.78 17.33
N THR A 38 -13.30 4.23 16.16
CA THR A 38 -13.26 3.45 14.92
C THR A 38 -11.85 2.87 14.70
N LYS A 39 -11.79 1.64 14.18
CA LYS A 39 -10.50 1.04 13.77
C LYS A 39 -9.96 1.77 12.54
N VAL A 40 -8.67 2.10 12.57
CA VAL A 40 -7.97 2.72 11.44
C VAL A 40 -6.64 2.02 11.21
N GLY A 41 -6.29 1.80 9.95
CA GLY A 41 -5.01 1.21 9.54
C GLY A 41 -4.62 1.67 8.14
N HIS A 42 -3.37 1.46 7.71
CA HIS A 42 -2.93 1.80 6.37
C HIS A 42 -2.71 0.55 5.49
N GLY A 43 -2.91 0.68 4.19
CA GLY A 43 -2.77 -0.42 3.22
C GLY A 43 -1.33 -0.71 2.80
N GLY A 44 -0.34 0.09 3.21
CA GLY A 44 1.08 -0.12 2.85
C GLY A 44 1.93 1.05 3.26
N THR A 45 3.00 0.74 3.99
CA THR A 45 3.93 1.75 4.54
C THR A 45 4.58 2.58 3.43
N LEU A 46 4.71 3.88 3.68
CA LEU A 46 5.67 4.78 3.04
C LEU A 46 6.71 5.19 4.09
N ASP A 47 7.96 5.28 3.65
CA ASP A 47 9.04 5.82 4.50
C ASP A 47 8.73 7.27 4.90
N PRO A 48 9.28 7.78 6.02
CA PRO A 48 8.99 9.16 6.47
C PRO A 48 9.24 10.20 5.39
N ASP A 49 10.37 10.12 4.67
CA ASP A 49 10.76 11.09 3.65
C ASP A 49 10.09 10.86 2.29
N ALA A 50 9.52 9.66 2.06
CA ALA A 50 8.74 9.39 0.88
C ALA A 50 7.39 10.12 0.94
N THR A 51 6.90 10.55 -0.21
CA THR A 51 5.63 11.28 -0.37
C THR A 51 4.60 10.50 -1.16
N GLY A 52 3.40 11.04 -1.26
CA GLY A 52 2.37 10.55 -2.16
C GLY A 52 1.36 9.62 -1.48
N LEU A 53 0.75 8.81 -2.28
CA LEU A 53 -0.47 8.07 -2.01
C LEU A 53 -0.34 7.08 -0.85
N LEU A 54 -1.09 7.29 0.23
CA LEU A 54 -1.21 6.40 1.38
C LEU A 54 -2.68 6.03 1.60
N PRO A 55 -3.10 4.79 1.25
CA PRO A 55 -4.46 4.33 1.52
C PRO A 55 -4.65 4.05 3.01
N ILE A 56 -5.68 4.63 3.60
CA ILE A 56 -6.08 4.46 4.99
C ILE A 56 -7.44 3.75 5.04
N ALA A 57 -7.46 2.59 5.68
CA ALA A 57 -8.68 1.84 5.94
C ALA A 57 -9.34 2.33 7.23
N ILE A 58 -10.64 2.61 7.18
CA ILE A 58 -11.46 3.06 8.32
C ILE A 58 -12.56 2.04 8.57
N GLY A 59 -12.77 1.69 9.82
CA GLY A 59 -13.82 0.76 10.25
C GLY A 59 -13.68 -0.64 9.66
N GLU A 60 -14.73 -1.12 9.05
CA GLU A 60 -14.79 -2.46 8.44
C GLU A 60 -13.80 -2.65 7.29
N ALA A 61 -13.37 -1.56 6.62
CA ALA A 61 -12.34 -1.62 5.60
C ALA A 61 -11.00 -2.14 6.12
N THR A 62 -10.72 -2.03 7.42
CA THR A 62 -9.50 -2.60 8.03
C THR A 62 -9.39 -4.12 7.84
N LYS A 63 -10.53 -4.81 7.68
CA LYS A 63 -10.58 -6.24 7.39
C LYS A 63 -10.10 -6.58 5.98
N THR A 64 -10.03 -5.57 5.09
CA THR A 64 -9.61 -5.73 3.69
C THR A 64 -8.16 -5.27 3.41
N ILE A 65 -7.42 -4.81 4.41
CA ILE A 65 -6.02 -4.34 4.24
C ILE A 65 -5.15 -5.41 3.57
N ARG A 66 -5.32 -6.69 3.90
CA ARG A 66 -4.54 -7.78 3.29
C ARG A 66 -4.66 -7.83 1.75
N PHE A 67 -5.77 -7.37 1.17
CA PHE A 67 -5.96 -7.36 -0.29
C PHE A 67 -5.14 -6.28 -0.99
N THR A 68 -4.66 -5.27 -0.26
CA THR A 68 -3.76 -4.28 -0.83
C THR A 68 -2.34 -4.82 -1.06
N GLU A 69 -1.93 -5.87 -0.35
CA GLU A 69 -0.54 -6.34 -0.37
C GLU A 69 -0.05 -6.72 -1.77
N ASN A 70 -0.89 -7.40 -2.55
CA ASN A 70 -0.53 -7.91 -3.87
C ASN A 70 -0.81 -6.92 -5.01
N LEU A 71 -1.37 -5.74 -4.70
CA LEU A 71 -1.60 -4.71 -5.71
C LEU A 71 -0.28 -4.11 -6.19
N LEU A 72 -0.24 -3.75 -7.46
CA LEU A 72 0.87 -3.00 -8.04
C LEU A 72 0.92 -1.58 -7.48
N LYS A 73 2.12 -1.03 -7.38
CA LYS A 73 2.40 0.33 -6.93
C LYS A 73 3.24 1.03 -7.98
N THR A 74 2.90 2.26 -8.29
CA THR A 74 3.69 3.12 -9.16
C THR A 74 4.45 4.13 -8.30
N TYR A 75 5.75 4.21 -8.54
CA TYR A 75 6.62 5.19 -7.89
C TYR A 75 7.36 6.02 -8.93
N GLU A 76 7.51 7.30 -8.63
CA GLU A 76 8.42 8.21 -9.29
C GLU A 76 9.49 8.61 -8.27
N PHE A 77 10.75 8.63 -8.68
CA PHE A 77 11.87 8.94 -7.79
C PHE A 77 13.10 9.35 -8.59
N THR A 78 14.01 10.03 -7.91
CA THR A 78 15.30 10.40 -8.48
C THR A 78 16.35 9.39 -8.03
N VAL A 79 17.16 8.89 -8.97
CA VAL A 79 18.42 8.20 -8.68
C VAL A 79 19.55 9.21 -8.77
N THR A 80 20.32 9.36 -7.70
CA THR A 80 21.53 10.18 -7.64
C THR A 80 22.75 9.28 -7.73
N PHE A 81 23.54 9.41 -8.81
CA PHE A 81 24.77 8.66 -9.03
C PHE A 81 25.98 9.33 -8.39
N GLY A 82 26.99 8.54 -8.04
CA GLY A 82 28.26 9.00 -7.54
C GLY A 82 28.42 8.94 -6.03
N SER A 83 27.40 8.58 -5.29
CA SER A 83 27.50 8.37 -3.85
C SER A 83 26.52 7.30 -3.39
N CYS A 84 26.86 6.55 -2.34
CA CYS A 84 25.96 5.67 -1.63
C CYS A 84 25.81 6.13 -0.17
N THR A 85 24.65 5.85 0.40
CA THR A 85 24.33 6.18 1.79
C THR A 85 24.02 4.91 2.58
N ASP A 86 24.08 4.99 3.90
CA ASP A 86 23.80 3.87 4.80
C ASP A 86 22.31 3.48 4.86
N THR A 87 21.43 4.36 4.35
CA THR A 87 19.98 4.11 4.26
C THR A 87 19.48 3.81 2.84
N ASP A 88 20.38 3.85 1.84
CA ASP A 88 20.08 3.75 0.40
C ASP A 88 19.22 4.92 -0.14
N ASP A 89 19.01 5.98 0.65
CA ASP A 89 18.31 7.21 0.25
C ASP A 89 19.05 8.46 0.74
N SER A 90 18.55 9.65 0.38
CA SER A 90 19.18 10.94 0.72
C SER A 90 19.13 11.31 2.20
N SER A 91 18.41 10.59 3.05
CA SER A 91 18.35 10.85 4.49
C SER A 91 19.56 10.27 5.26
N GLY A 92 20.26 9.32 4.65
CA GLY A 92 21.39 8.64 5.24
C GLY A 92 22.72 9.39 5.12
N LYS A 93 23.71 8.89 5.87
CA LYS A 93 25.10 9.39 5.78
C LYS A 93 25.79 8.80 4.54
N ILE A 94 26.55 9.61 3.83
CA ILE A 94 27.37 9.12 2.71
C ILE A 94 28.44 8.17 3.26
N ILE A 95 28.48 6.95 2.74
CA ILE A 95 29.43 5.88 3.12
C ILE A 95 30.37 5.49 1.98
N GLY A 96 30.16 6.02 0.78
CA GLY A 96 31.01 5.78 -0.37
C GLY A 96 30.80 6.81 -1.48
N MET A 97 31.84 7.11 -2.22
CA MET A 97 31.79 8.06 -3.33
C MET A 97 32.49 7.51 -4.57
N SER A 98 32.03 7.91 -5.74
CA SER A 98 32.64 7.62 -7.05
C SER A 98 32.62 8.86 -7.92
N LYS A 99 33.65 9.06 -8.72
CA LYS A 99 33.71 10.12 -9.75
C LYS A 99 32.99 9.72 -11.05
N LYS A 100 32.71 8.43 -11.21
CA LYS A 100 32.10 7.88 -12.42
C LYS A 100 30.63 8.37 -12.52
N ARG A 101 30.26 8.86 -13.71
CA ARG A 101 28.88 9.23 -14.07
C ARG A 101 28.46 8.43 -15.30
N PRO A 102 27.38 7.64 -15.21
CA PRO A 102 26.97 6.77 -16.30
C PRO A 102 26.32 7.58 -17.42
N SER A 103 26.53 7.15 -18.67
CA SER A 103 25.77 7.70 -19.80
C SER A 103 24.32 7.22 -19.76
N ILE A 104 23.41 8.00 -20.36
CA ILE A 104 21.98 7.60 -20.45
C ILE A 104 21.80 6.25 -21.14
N MET A 105 22.66 5.93 -22.12
CA MET A 105 22.61 4.65 -22.83
C MET A 105 23.02 3.47 -21.94
N SER A 106 24.03 3.66 -21.07
CA SER A 106 24.43 2.62 -20.10
C SER A 106 23.33 2.41 -19.04
N VAL A 107 22.71 3.48 -18.58
CA VAL A 107 21.56 3.40 -17.66
C VAL A 107 20.39 2.62 -18.32
N ARG A 108 20.00 2.99 -19.54
CA ARG A 108 18.92 2.27 -20.27
C ARG A 108 19.21 0.78 -20.44
N ARG A 109 20.48 0.42 -20.69
CA ARG A 109 20.90 -0.99 -20.80
C ARG A 109 20.80 -1.71 -19.45
N ALA A 110 21.28 -1.08 -18.39
CA ALA A 110 21.25 -1.65 -17.03
C ALA A 110 19.81 -1.86 -16.54
N LEU A 111 18.89 -0.90 -16.78
CA LEU A 111 17.50 -0.99 -16.36
C LEU A 111 16.77 -2.23 -16.88
N LYS A 112 17.16 -2.74 -18.06
CA LYS A 112 16.58 -3.98 -18.62
C LYS A 112 16.77 -5.19 -17.71
N LYS A 113 17.83 -5.22 -16.89
CA LYS A 113 18.11 -6.31 -15.93
C LYS A 113 17.20 -6.28 -14.70
N PHE A 114 16.54 -5.16 -14.45
CA PHE A 114 15.66 -4.97 -13.29
C PHE A 114 14.17 -5.16 -13.62
N LYS A 115 13.84 -5.53 -14.86
CA LYS A 115 12.45 -5.83 -15.25
C LYS A 115 12.14 -7.32 -15.04
N GLY A 116 10.94 -7.62 -14.55
CA GLY A 116 10.49 -8.99 -14.22
C GLY A 116 10.75 -9.34 -12.76
N GLU A 117 10.96 -10.61 -12.48
CA GLU A 117 11.34 -11.11 -11.15
C GLU A 117 12.83 -10.94 -10.93
N ILE A 118 13.21 -10.25 -9.86
CA ILE A 118 14.60 -10.01 -9.49
C ILE A 118 14.84 -10.37 -8.02
N GLN A 119 16.10 -10.69 -7.70
CA GLN A 119 16.54 -10.80 -6.32
C GLN A 119 16.98 -9.44 -5.81
N GLN A 120 16.33 -8.94 -4.78
CA GLN A 120 16.64 -7.64 -4.17
C GLN A 120 17.01 -7.80 -2.71
N LEU A 121 18.14 -7.28 -2.30
CA LEU A 121 18.52 -7.18 -0.89
C LEU A 121 17.80 -5.95 -0.29
N PRO A 122 16.91 -6.15 0.70
CA PRO A 122 16.21 -5.03 1.33
C PRO A 122 17.16 -4.06 2.02
N PRO A 123 16.80 -2.76 2.16
CA PRO A 123 17.62 -1.81 2.90
C PRO A 123 17.64 -2.18 4.39
N LYS A 124 18.77 -1.92 5.06
CA LYS A 124 18.92 -2.17 6.51
C LYS A 124 17.86 -1.40 7.33
N LEU A 125 17.55 -0.17 6.91
CA LEU A 125 16.50 0.64 7.50
C LEU A 125 15.13 0.23 6.90
N SER A 126 14.60 -0.92 7.32
CA SER A 126 13.30 -1.43 6.84
C SER A 126 12.45 -2.04 7.95
N ALA A 127 11.15 -2.23 7.69
CA ALA A 127 10.21 -2.85 8.61
C ALA A 127 10.28 -4.39 8.62
N ILE A 128 11.23 -4.98 7.93
CA ILE A 128 11.45 -6.44 7.89
C ILE A 128 11.84 -6.92 9.30
N LYS A 129 11.36 -8.10 9.66
CA LYS A 129 11.77 -8.75 10.91
C LYS A 129 13.01 -9.59 10.67
N PHE A 130 14.00 -9.42 11.54
CA PHE A 130 15.17 -10.25 11.68
C PHE A 130 15.21 -10.77 13.13
N ASN A 131 15.17 -12.08 13.30
CA ASN A 131 15.10 -12.74 14.63
C ASN A 131 14.04 -12.13 15.56
N GLY A 132 12.82 -11.88 15.03
CA GLY A 132 11.68 -11.32 15.78
C GLY A 132 11.68 -9.80 15.96
N ARG A 133 12.81 -9.12 15.75
CA ARG A 133 12.96 -7.65 15.88
C ARG A 133 12.90 -6.98 14.49
N ARG A 134 12.42 -5.74 14.45
CA ARG A 134 12.41 -4.95 13.20
C ARG A 134 13.82 -4.52 12.82
N ALA A 135 14.20 -4.66 11.55
CA ALA A 135 15.53 -4.30 11.04
C ALA A 135 15.87 -2.83 11.31
N TYR A 136 14.92 -1.91 11.18
CA TYR A 136 15.15 -0.49 11.46
C TYR A 136 15.51 -0.22 12.94
N ASN A 137 15.03 -1.03 13.92
CA ASN A 137 15.42 -0.91 15.32
C ASN A 137 16.89 -1.37 15.51
N LEU A 138 17.23 -2.51 14.95
CA LEU A 138 18.61 -3.04 15.00
C LEU A 138 19.60 -2.05 14.38
N PHE A 139 19.24 -1.47 13.22
CA PHE A 139 20.06 -0.47 12.54
C PHE A 139 20.29 0.78 13.40
N ARG A 140 19.23 1.32 14.04
CA ARG A 140 19.34 2.50 14.92
C ARG A 140 20.15 2.24 16.19
N GLU A 141 20.14 1.01 16.69
CA GLU A 141 20.94 0.58 17.83
C GLU A 141 22.40 0.30 17.44
N GLY A 142 22.76 0.41 16.15
CA GLY A 142 24.12 0.15 15.67
C GLY A 142 24.48 -1.34 15.67
N LEU A 143 23.52 -2.24 15.80
CA LEU A 143 23.74 -3.67 15.82
C LEU A 143 24.01 -4.21 14.40
N GLU A 144 24.96 -5.12 14.28
CA GLU A 144 25.22 -5.81 13.01
C GLU A 144 24.19 -6.90 12.77
N PHE A 145 23.63 -6.93 11.56
CA PHE A 145 22.74 -7.97 11.08
C PHE A 145 22.80 -8.05 9.55
N GLN A 146 22.45 -9.19 9.00
CA GLN A 146 22.44 -9.41 7.56
C GLN A 146 21.07 -9.89 7.11
N LEU A 147 20.44 -9.12 6.23
CA LEU A 147 19.18 -9.50 5.56
C LEU A 147 19.48 -10.42 4.37
N SER A 148 18.54 -11.29 4.05
CA SER A 148 18.61 -12.12 2.85
C SER A 148 17.91 -11.47 1.68
N PRO A 149 18.40 -11.65 0.44
CA PRO A 149 17.70 -11.25 -0.76
C PRO A 149 16.30 -11.85 -0.83
N ARG A 150 15.38 -11.14 -1.48
CA ARG A 150 14.00 -11.57 -1.69
C ARG A 150 13.60 -11.38 -3.14
N THR A 151 12.82 -12.30 -3.67
CA THR A 151 12.22 -12.15 -4.99
C THR A 151 11.20 -11.03 -4.94
N VAL A 152 11.36 -10.05 -5.81
CA VAL A 152 10.41 -8.95 -6.04
C VAL A 152 10.11 -8.85 -7.53
N PHE A 153 8.95 -8.31 -7.88
CA PHE A 153 8.52 -8.17 -9.25
C PHE A 153 8.45 -6.70 -9.67
N ILE A 154 9.09 -6.35 -10.77
CA ILE A 154 9.02 -5.04 -11.41
C ILE A 154 8.40 -5.23 -12.80
N SER A 155 7.15 -4.76 -12.94
CA SER A 155 6.41 -4.86 -14.21
C SER A 155 6.97 -3.92 -15.25
N GLU A 156 7.26 -2.67 -14.84
CA GLU A 156 7.75 -1.62 -15.72
C GLU A 156 8.79 -0.77 -15.00
N ILE A 157 9.77 -0.29 -15.77
CA ILE A 157 10.77 0.66 -15.33
C ILE A 157 11.16 1.53 -16.53
N GLU A 158 11.07 2.83 -16.37
CA GLU A 158 11.37 3.80 -17.43
C GLU A 158 12.09 5.03 -16.88
N ILE A 159 12.87 5.68 -17.74
CA ILE A 159 13.48 6.98 -17.47
C ILE A 159 12.46 8.04 -17.88
N ILE A 160 12.01 8.85 -16.92
CA ILE A 160 11.15 10.00 -17.18
C ILE A 160 12.00 11.10 -17.84
N GLU A 161 13.10 11.47 -17.16
CA GLU A 161 14.02 12.50 -17.62
C GLU A 161 15.41 12.34 -17.03
N ARG A 162 16.41 12.96 -17.67
CA ARG A 162 17.73 13.18 -17.09
C ARG A 162 17.82 14.63 -16.65
N ILE A 163 17.91 14.86 -15.33
CA ILE A 163 17.97 16.22 -14.77
C ILE A 163 19.33 16.82 -15.04
N ASP A 164 20.40 16.07 -14.74
CA ASP A 164 21.79 16.48 -14.91
C ASP A 164 22.73 15.25 -15.03
N ASN A 165 24.04 15.45 -14.84
CA ASN A 165 25.02 14.38 -14.95
C ASN A 165 24.94 13.36 -13.81
N GLU A 166 24.35 13.72 -12.67
CA GLU A 166 24.25 12.89 -11.47
C GLU A 166 22.85 12.34 -11.24
N ASN A 167 21.82 13.03 -11.76
CA ASN A 167 20.44 12.79 -11.38
C ASN A 167 19.59 12.38 -12.57
N ILE A 168 18.84 11.30 -12.41
CA ILE A 168 17.79 10.88 -13.34
C ILE A 168 16.49 10.60 -12.59
N ASN A 169 15.37 10.96 -13.19
CA ASN A 169 14.05 10.58 -12.71
C ASN A 169 13.61 9.28 -13.36
N LEU A 170 13.23 8.34 -12.52
CA LEU A 170 12.67 7.05 -12.93
C LEU A 170 11.23 6.91 -12.47
N LYS A 171 10.46 6.19 -13.27
CA LYS A 171 9.15 5.65 -12.90
C LYS A 171 9.22 4.14 -12.90
N ILE A 172 8.64 3.52 -11.88
CA ILE A 172 8.51 2.07 -11.81
C ILE A 172 7.10 1.66 -11.46
N ILE A 173 6.69 0.50 -11.99
CA ILE A 173 5.49 -0.22 -11.55
C ILE A 173 5.96 -1.55 -10.97
N CYS A 174 5.69 -1.78 -9.69
CA CYS A 174 6.22 -2.94 -8.99
C CYS A 174 5.22 -3.60 -8.05
N GLY A 175 5.48 -4.85 -7.73
CA GLY A 175 4.71 -5.67 -6.81
C GLY A 175 5.08 -5.47 -5.34
N LYS A 176 4.61 -6.41 -4.52
CA LYS A 176 4.87 -6.47 -3.08
C LYS A 176 6.36 -6.59 -2.78
N GLY A 177 6.80 -5.86 -1.75
CA GLY A 177 8.14 -6.00 -1.16
C GLY A 177 9.26 -5.34 -1.93
N CYS A 178 9.00 -4.72 -3.09
CA CYS A 178 9.99 -3.95 -3.83
C CYS A 178 10.34 -2.66 -3.07
N TYR A 179 11.64 -2.43 -2.89
CA TYR A 179 12.20 -1.21 -2.29
C TYR A 179 12.84 -0.35 -3.37
N VAL A 180 12.30 0.84 -3.58
CA VAL A 180 12.84 1.85 -4.53
C VAL A 180 14.28 2.22 -4.16
N ARG A 181 14.59 2.30 -2.87
CA ARG A 181 15.92 2.58 -2.33
C ARG A 181 16.94 1.52 -2.75
N SER A 182 16.60 0.25 -2.56
CA SER A 182 17.46 -0.85 -3.00
C SER A 182 17.65 -0.86 -4.52
N LEU A 183 16.62 -0.53 -5.29
CA LEU A 183 16.73 -0.45 -6.75
C LEU A 183 17.74 0.62 -7.17
N ALA A 184 17.73 1.80 -6.54
CA ALA A 184 18.71 2.86 -6.82
C ALA A 184 20.13 2.41 -6.48
N ARG A 185 20.36 1.82 -5.30
CA ARG A 185 21.64 1.24 -4.89
C ARG A 185 22.11 0.18 -5.89
N ASP A 186 21.24 -0.78 -6.21
CA ASP A 186 21.60 -1.92 -7.07
C ASP A 186 21.90 -1.46 -8.51
N LEU A 187 21.19 -0.43 -9.02
CA LEU A 187 21.48 0.21 -10.29
C LEU A 187 22.87 0.90 -10.27
N GLY A 188 23.20 1.60 -9.18
CA GLY A 188 24.52 2.19 -8.99
C GLY A 188 25.64 1.14 -8.98
N ASN A 189 25.41 0.02 -8.30
CA ASN A 189 26.36 -1.13 -8.26
C ASN A 189 26.54 -1.76 -9.64
N GLU A 190 25.45 -2.01 -10.39
CA GLU A 190 25.50 -2.54 -11.76
C GLU A 190 26.31 -1.64 -12.70
N LEU A 191 26.21 -0.32 -12.51
CA LEU A 191 26.94 0.68 -13.30
C LEU A 191 28.36 0.97 -12.76
N GLY A 192 28.70 0.43 -11.59
CA GLY A 192 30.00 0.63 -10.93
C GLY A 192 30.27 2.08 -10.52
N CYS A 193 29.23 2.80 -10.05
CA CYS A 193 29.34 4.23 -9.74
C CYS A 193 28.66 4.65 -8.44
N PHE A 194 28.18 3.72 -7.64
CA PHE A 194 27.29 3.98 -6.50
C PHE A 194 26.05 4.81 -6.87
N ALA A 195 24.97 4.63 -6.14
CA ALA A 195 23.79 5.50 -6.23
C ALA A 195 22.93 5.35 -4.98
N HIS A 196 22.04 6.33 -4.78
CA HIS A 196 20.98 6.30 -3.78
C HIS A 196 19.71 6.96 -4.33
N ALA A 197 18.59 6.69 -3.68
CA ALA A 197 17.30 7.28 -4.07
C ALA A 197 17.06 8.61 -3.36
N LYS A 198 16.34 9.53 -4.02
CA LYS A 198 15.73 10.72 -3.40
C LYS A 198 14.39 11.04 -4.04
N ASN A 199 13.61 11.94 -3.42
CA ASN A 199 12.32 12.42 -3.93
C ASN A 199 11.34 11.27 -4.25
N ILE A 200 11.30 10.24 -3.39
CA ILE A 200 10.45 9.09 -3.62
C ILE A 200 8.99 9.51 -3.44
N ARG A 201 8.18 9.31 -4.50
CA ARG A 201 6.75 9.60 -4.50
C ARG A 201 5.97 8.41 -5.02
N ARG A 202 5.02 7.90 -4.23
CA ARG A 202 4.06 6.89 -4.70
C ARG A 202 2.89 7.57 -5.37
N THR A 203 2.70 7.35 -6.68
CA THR A 203 1.67 8.00 -7.47
C THR A 203 0.41 7.17 -7.64
N GLU A 204 0.56 5.81 -7.57
CA GLU A 204 -0.57 4.89 -7.68
C GLU A 204 -0.40 3.69 -6.76
N TYR A 205 -1.53 3.12 -6.34
CA TYR A 205 -1.57 1.90 -5.55
C TYR A 205 -2.85 1.11 -5.86
N GLY A 206 -2.76 0.11 -6.76
CA GLY A 206 -3.91 -0.61 -7.26
C GLY A 206 -4.96 0.34 -7.84
N PRO A 207 -6.20 0.35 -7.32
CA PRO A 207 -7.27 1.22 -7.83
C PRO A 207 -7.14 2.69 -7.38
N PHE A 208 -6.21 3.00 -6.48
CA PHE A 208 -6.04 4.34 -5.94
C PHE A 208 -5.01 5.13 -6.74
N ASN A 209 -5.28 6.42 -7.01
CA ASN A 209 -4.40 7.36 -7.69
C ASN A 209 -4.45 8.74 -7.03
N LEU A 210 -3.50 9.63 -7.38
CA LEU A 210 -3.38 10.95 -6.76
C LEU A 210 -4.55 11.89 -7.03
N LYS A 211 -5.36 11.66 -8.08
CA LYS A 211 -6.48 12.56 -8.45
C LYS A 211 -7.57 12.65 -7.38
N LYS A 212 -7.67 11.62 -6.55
CA LYS A 212 -8.66 11.52 -5.46
C LYS A 212 -8.00 11.42 -4.08
N CYS A 213 -6.77 11.92 -3.95
CA CYS A 213 -6.10 12.03 -2.66
C CYS A 213 -6.49 13.32 -1.96
N ILE A 214 -6.58 13.25 -0.65
CA ILE A 214 -6.70 14.42 0.22
C ILE A 214 -5.31 14.84 0.67
N HIS A 215 -4.98 16.12 0.58
CA HIS A 215 -3.80 16.67 1.22
C HIS A 215 -3.95 16.59 2.74
N LEU A 216 -2.88 16.23 3.45
CA LEU A 216 -2.93 16.04 4.90
C LEU A 216 -3.44 17.28 5.63
N ASP A 217 -3.02 18.47 5.19
CA ASP A 217 -3.42 19.75 5.81
C ASP A 217 -4.93 19.99 5.70
N ALA A 218 -5.56 19.54 4.61
CA ALA A 218 -7.00 19.65 4.43
C ALA A 218 -7.77 18.79 5.46
N LEU A 219 -7.19 17.68 5.91
CA LEU A 219 -7.82 16.78 6.88
C LEU A 219 -8.14 17.50 8.20
N GLU A 220 -7.35 18.49 8.61
CA GLU A 220 -7.57 19.24 9.83
C GLU A 220 -8.91 19.98 9.83
N TYR A 221 -9.31 20.50 8.67
CA TYR A 221 -10.53 21.28 8.46
C TYR A 221 -11.75 20.45 8.09
N PHE A 222 -11.59 19.14 7.82
CA PHE A 222 -12.68 18.26 7.41
C PHE A 222 -13.70 18.09 8.54
N LYS A 223 -14.97 18.28 8.18
CA LYS A 223 -16.15 17.84 8.93
C LYS A 223 -16.49 16.40 8.55
N ASP A 224 -17.50 15.84 9.22
CA ASP A 224 -17.91 14.45 8.99
C ASP A 224 -18.39 14.22 7.55
N ASP A 225 -19.18 15.14 6.98
CA ASP A 225 -19.67 15.09 5.59
C ASP A 225 -18.51 15.14 4.58
N ASP A 226 -17.46 15.91 4.86
CA ASP A 226 -16.26 15.97 4.01
C ASP A 226 -15.51 14.65 3.99
N LEU A 227 -15.46 13.96 5.14
CA LEU A 227 -14.85 12.64 5.22
C LEU A 227 -15.65 11.62 4.42
N GLU A 228 -16.97 11.59 4.58
CA GLU A 228 -17.86 10.67 3.84
C GLU A 228 -17.75 10.86 2.33
N ALA A 229 -17.71 12.09 1.85
CA ALA A 229 -17.60 12.42 0.43
C ALA A 229 -16.28 11.95 -0.22
N ASN A 230 -15.23 11.76 0.61
CA ASN A 230 -13.90 11.35 0.15
C ASN A 230 -13.57 9.88 0.45
N ILE A 231 -14.53 9.12 0.96
CA ILE A 231 -14.36 7.68 1.24
C ILE A 231 -14.66 6.84 -0.01
N PHE A 232 -13.72 6.00 -0.37
CA PHE A 232 -14.00 4.92 -1.31
C PHE A 232 -14.65 3.74 -0.58
N THR A 233 -15.64 3.15 -1.20
CA THR A 233 -16.33 1.98 -0.67
C THR A 233 -15.39 0.76 -0.57
N ILE A 234 -15.69 -0.16 0.34
CA ILE A 234 -14.85 -1.34 0.60
C ILE A 234 -14.71 -2.23 -0.64
N ASN A 235 -15.75 -2.31 -1.46
CA ASN A 235 -15.77 -3.14 -2.67
C ASN A 235 -14.77 -2.70 -3.75
N ILE A 236 -14.17 -1.50 -3.65
CA ILE A 236 -13.11 -1.05 -4.57
C ILE A 236 -11.95 -2.06 -4.68
N LEU A 237 -11.64 -2.78 -3.59
CA LEU A 237 -10.61 -3.82 -3.55
C LEU A 237 -11.14 -5.22 -3.88
N LEU A 238 -12.45 -5.38 -3.98
CA LEU A 238 -13.12 -6.67 -4.17
C LEU A 238 -13.70 -6.84 -5.57
N LYS A 239 -13.78 -5.77 -6.37
CA LYS A 239 -14.49 -5.74 -7.67
C LYS A 239 -14.02 -6.79 -8.67
N ASP A 240 -12.73 -7.17 -8.63
CA ASP A 240 -12.13 -8.12 -9.58
C ASP A 240 -12.28 -9.58 -9.09
N TYR A 241 -12.88 -9.79 -7.92
CA TYR A 241 -13.16 -11.14 -7.38
C TYR A 241 -14.60 -11.55 -7.67
N PRO A 242 -14.86 -12.84 -7.86
CA PRO A 242 -16.22 -13.39 -8.00
C PRO A 242 -17.11 -12.91 -6.86
N ASN A 243 -18.33 -12.51 -7.23
CA ASN A 243 -19.30 -12.04 -6.24
C ASN A 243 -20.72 -12.46 -6.63
N PHE A 244 -21.62 -12.41 -5.65
CA PHE A 244 -23.05 -12.65 -5.84
C PHE A 244 -23.85 -11.82 -4.87
N GLU A 245 -25.07 -11.49 -5.26
CA GLU A 245 -26.05 -10.86 -4.39
C GLU A 245 -26.75 -11.92 -3.55
N CYS A 246 -26.84 -11.70 -2.25
CA CYS A 246 -27.59 -12.59 -1.36
C CYS A 246 -29.02 -12.06 -1.13
N SER A 247 -29.92 -12.96 -0.71
CA SER A 247 -31.26 -12.60 -0.32
C SER A 247 -31.28 -11.91 1.06
N ILE A 248 -32.42 -11.33 1.42
CA ILE A 248 -32.59 -10.72 2.74
C ILE A 248 -32.58 -11.78 3.85
N GLU A 249 -33.06 -12.98 3.56
CA GLU A 249 -33.06 -14.12 4.47
C GLU A 249 -31.62 -14.58 4.77
N ASP A 250 -30.74 -14.52 3.78
CA ASP A 250 -29.35 -14.91 3.92
C ASP A 250 -28.52 -13.93 4.79
N LEU A 251 -28.99 -12.66 4.90
CA LEU A 251 -28.32 -11.64 5.70
C LEU A 251 -28.05 -12.12 7.14
N ASN A 252 -29.05 -12.67 7.81
CA ASN A 252 -28.91 -13.14 9.18
C ASN A 252 -27.95 -14.33 9.28
N ILE A 253 -27.96 -15.21 8.29
CA ILE A 253 -27.08 -16.40 8.25
C ILE A 253 -25.63 -15.95 8.08
N ILE A 254 -25.37 -15.08 7.07
CA ILE A 254 -24.04 -14.56 6.76
C ILE A 254 -23.50 -13.68 7.89
N SER A 255 -24.35 -12.86 8.51
CA SER A 255 -23.93 -11.97 9.59
C SER A 255 -23.38 -12.72 10.80
N ASN A 256 -23.84 -13.94 11.02
CA ASN A 256 -23.36 -14.85 12.05
C ASN A 256 -22.14 -15.71 11.59
N GLY A 257 -21.68 -15.49 10.35
CA GLY A 257 -20.53 -16.23 9.81
C GLY A 257 -20.87 -17.65 9.32
N ASN A 258 -22.14 -17.95 9.15
CA ASN A 258 -22.60 -19.26 8.69
C ASN A 258 -22.61 -19.37 7.17
N PRO A 259 -22.37 -20.59 6.62
CA PRO A 259 -22.42 -20.82 5.18
C PRO A 259 -23.85 -20.68 4.63
N ILE A 260 -23.93 -20.26 3.36
CA ILE A 260 -25.18 -20.23 2.60
C ILE A 260 -25.04 -20.98 1.28
N LYS A 261 -26.15 -21.55 0.78
CA LYS A 261 -26.20 -22.17 -0.53
C LYS A 261 -26.47 -21.11 -1.60
N ILE A 262 -25.70 -21.14 -2.68
CA ILE A 262 -25.85 -20.20 -3.81
C ILE A 262 -26.70 -20.88 -4.88
N ILE A 263 -27.76 -20.22 -5.35
CA ILE A 263 -28.73 -20.80 -6.29
C ILE A 263 -28.32 -20.49 -7.75
N ASP A 264 -27.79 -19.30 -8.05
CA ASP A 264 -27.64 -18.78 -9.42
C ASP A 264 -26.20 -18.52 -9.89
N MET A 265 -25.19 -19.06 -9.23
CA MET A 265 -23.82 -18.88 -9.69
C MET A 265 -23.38 -19.95 -10.67
N LYS A 266 -22.83 -19.57 -11.83
CA LYS A 266 -22.21 -20.52 -12.76
C LYS A 266 -21.20 -21.40 -12.00
N ASN A 267 -21.36 -22.71 -12.13
CA ASN A 267 -20.58 -23.73 -11.42
C ASN A 267 -19.08 -23.44 -11.41
N GLY A 268 -18.51 -23.24 -10.24
CA GLY A 268 -17.08 -23.07 -10.04
C GLY A 268 -16.73 -22.95 -8.57
N ASP A 269 -15.63 -23.59 -8.19
CA ASP A 269 -15.03 -23.41 -6.88
C ASP A 269 -14.10 -22.20 -6.93
N TYR A 270 -14.24 -21.31 -5.95
CA TYR A 270 -13.43 -20.10 -5.82
C TYR A 270 -12.82 -20.02 -4.43
N ASN A 271 -11.51 -19.91 -4.35
CA ASN A 271 -10.80 -19.74 -3.08
C ASN A 271 -11.02 -18.37 -2.45
N LEU A 272 -11.47 -17.39 -3.27
CA LEU A 272 -11.82 -16.05 -2.84
C LEU A 272 -13.03 -15.56 -3.63
N ALA A 273 -14.07 -15.21 -2.91
CA ALA A 273 -15.30 -14.61 -3.43
C ALA A 273 -15.88 -13.69 -2.35
N TRP A 274 -16.82 -12.85 -2.71
CA TRP A 274 -17.51 -12.01 -1.74
C TRP A 274 -19.00 -11.94 -2.07
N THR A 275 -19.79 -11.61 -1.05
CA THR A 275 -21.23 -11.44 -1.20
C THR A 275 -21.67 -10.05 -0.76
N HIS A 276 -22.72 -9.57 -1.36
CA HIS A 276 -23.30 -8.25 -1.09
C HIS A 276 -24.83 -8.32 -1.06
N TYR A 277 -25.43 -7.32 -0.46
CA TYR A 277 -26.86 -7.02 -0.56
C TYR A 277 -27.02 -5.57 -0.97
N LYS A 278 -27.75 -5.28 -2.07
CA LYS A 278 -27.90 -3.93 -2.64
C LYS A 278 -26.57 -3.18 -2.76
N ASN A 279 -25.53 -3.84 -3.32
CA ASN A 279 -24.18 -3.32 -3.46
C ASN A 279 -23.40 -3.07 -2.15
N ILE A 280 -23.95 -3.38 -0.98
CA ILE A 280 -23.24 -3.27 0.30
C ILE A 280 -22.54 -4.61 0.58
N PRO A 281 -21.20 -4.64 0.64
CA PRO A 281 -20.48 -5.88 0.88
C PRO A 281 -20.74 -6.41 2.30
N LEU A 282 -21.05 -7.70 2.40
CA LEU A 282 -21.44 -8.36 3.65
C LEU A 282 -20.38 -9.29 4.18
N ALA A 283 -19.79 -10.10 3.31
CA ALA A 283 -18.79 -11.06 3.70
C ALA A 283 -17.83 -11.40 2.55
N ILE A 284 -16.63 -11.77 2.94
CA ILE A 284 -15.62 -12.33 2.08
C ILE A 284 -15.41 -13.78 2.50
N GLY A 285 -15.36 -14.69 1.52
CA GLY A 285 -15.33 -16.11 1.76
C GLY A 285 -14.72 -16.88 0.59
N LYS A 286 -14.99 -18.17 0.58
CA LYS A 286 -14.72 -19.10 -0.52
C LYS A 286 -16.02 -19.74 -1.00
N ILE A 287 -16.07 -20.15 -2.25
CA ILE A 287 -17.18 -20.93 -2.80
C ILE A 287 -16.67 -22.34 -3.08
N LYS A 288 -17.40 -23.33 -2.61
CA LYS A 288 -17.14 -24.75 -2.87
C LYS A 288 -18.46 -25.50 -2.98
N ASN A 289 -18.63 -26.28 -4.07
CA ASN A 289 -19.85 -27.06 -4.31
C ASN A 289 -21.14 -26.23 -4.18
N SER A 290 -21.17 -25.02 -4.79
CA SER A 290 -22.31 -24.08 -4.72
C SER A 290 -22.67 -23.64 -3.30
N VAL A 291 -21.74 -23.70 -2.35
CA VAL A 291 -21.90 -23.18 -0.99
C VAL A 291 -20.85 -22.10 -0.74
N PHE A 292 -21.30 -20.94 -0.27
CA PHE A 292 -20.41 -19.88 0.18
C PHE A 292 -20.06 -20.05 1.65
N TYR A 293 -18.77 -20.07 1.95
CA TYR A 293 -18.22 -20.20 3.31
C TYR A 293 -17.55 -18.88 3.69
N PRO A 294 -18.20 -18.02 4.49
CA PRO A 294 -17.61 -16.77 4.92
C PRO A 294 -16.43 -17.01 5.85
N PHE A 295 -15.33 -16.29 5.68
CA PHE A 295 -14.22 -16.26 6.63
C PHE A 295 -13.97 -14.84 7.18
N ARG A 296 -14.66 -13.84 6.62
CA ARG A 296 -14.63 -12.45 7.07
C ARG A 296 -16.01 -11.80 6.86
N VAL A 297 -16.71 -11.54 7.92
CA VAL A 297 -17.99 -10.80 7.90
C VAL A 297 -17.70 -9.31 8.04
N LEU A 298 -18.37 -8.49 7.25
CA LEU A 298 -18.33 -7.03 7.26
C LEU A 298 -19.62 -6.53 7.91
N ASN A 299 -19.51 -5.88 9.06
CA ASN A 299 -20.67 -5.44 9.85
C ASN A 299 -21.27 -4.13 9.34
N LEU A 300 -21.52 -4.04 8.03
CA LEU A 300 -22.09 -2.86 7.36
C LEU A 300 -23.62 -2.89 7.31
N TYR A 301 -24.22 -4.05 7.57
CA TYR A 301 -25.64 -4.31 7.42
C TYR A 301 -26.52 -3.80 8.58
N LYS A 302 -25.92 -3.43 9.71
CA LYS A 302 -26.68 -2.96 10.87
C LYS A 302 -27.58 -1.75 10.56
N ASN A 303 -27.20 -0.96 9.56
CA ASN A 303 -27.98 0.18 9.08
C ASN A 303 -29.00 -0.19 7.99
N ILE A 304 -29.09 -1.48 7.59
CA ILE A 304 -30.01 -1.94 6.55
C ILE A 304 -31.28 -2.56 7.16
N ILE A 305 -31.19 -3.08 8.38
CA ILE A 305 -32.25 -3.83 9.07
C ILE A 305 -33.07 -2.92 10.00
N ASN A 306 -32.59 -1.72 10.29
CA ASN A 306 -33.31 -0.66 11.02
C ASN A 306 -33.86 0.34 10.01
#